data_094f10d47c5374b0e80aec1772419d5d
#
_entry.id   094f10d47c5374b0e80aec1772419d5d
#
_cell.length_a   1.000
_cell.length_b   1.000
_cell.length_c   1.000
_cell.angle_alpha   90.00
_cell.angle_beta   90.00
_cell.angle_gamma   90.00
#
_symmetry.space_group_name_H-M   'P 1'
#
loop_
_entity.id
_entity.type
_entity.pdbx_description
1 polymer ?
#
loop_
_entity_poly.entity_id
_entity_poly.type
_entity_poly.pdbx_seq_one_letter_code
_entity_poly.pdbx_strand_id
1 'polypeptide(L)'
;MKYYLVFILLVGISVSLRAKEYPKREMRAVWIATVENIDWPSTTQLTTEQQKAEMIAILDAAKEYNMNAVVFKIRPDADALYASELEPWSEWLTGKQGLAPNPYYDPLQFTIDECRKRGLDVHVWLNPYRAIQNIDKTIPAPNHVANTHPEWMLTYGKKKYFDPGIPAVRRRHNSSSTVRIAK
;
A
#
# COMPACT_ATOMS: atom_id res chain seq x y z
N MET A 1 64.01 -15.63 10.43
CA MET A 1 62.81 -15.69 11.27
C MET A 1 61.96 -14.40 11.23
N LYS A 2 62.51 -13.19 11.37
CA LYS A 2 61.71 -11.94 11.34
C LYS A 2 60.90 -11.74 10.06
N TYR A 3 61.40 -12.08 8.90
CA TYR A 3 60.67 -11.89 7.62
C TYR A 3 59.51 -12.86 7.40
N TYR A 4 59.56 -14.06 7.95
CA TYR A 4 58.44 -15.03 7.87
C TYR A 4 57.27 -14.60 8.72
N LEU A 5 57.52 -13.96 9.87
CA LEU A 5 56.50 -13.42 10.73
C LEU A 5 55.71 -12.29 10.07
N VAL A 6 56.45 -11.36 9.38
CA VAL A 6 55.81 -10.26 8.62
C VAL A 6 55.01 -10.79 7.44
N PHE A 7 55.48 -11.84 6.74
CA PHE A 7 54.76 -12.43 5.63
C PHE A 7 53.47 -13.13 6.10
N ILE A 8 53.51 -13.85 7.20
CA ILE A 8 52.31 -14.50 7.80
C ILE A 8 51.29 -13.45 8.26
N LEU A 9 51.78 -12.31 8.83
CA LEU A 9 50.91 -11.23 9.24
C LEU A 9 50.21 -10.56 8.03
N LEU A 10 50.94 -10.32 6.92
CA LEU A 10 50.38 -9.76 5.70
C LEU A 10 49.35 -10.69 5.04
N VAL A 11 49.62 -11.99 5.01
CA VAL A 11 48.66 -12.98 4.48
C VAL A 11 47.43 -13.09 5.36
N GLY A 12 47.59 -13.04 6.69
CA GLY A 12 46.49 -13.03 7.64
C GLY A 12 45.56 -11.83 7.49
N ILE A 13 46.11 -10.62 7.23
CA ILE A 13 45.35 -9.40 6.99
C ILE A 13 44.57 -9.49 5.65
N SER A 14 45.18 -10.09 4.62
CA SER A 14 44.55 -10.25 3.31
C SER A 14 43.33 -11.19 3.34
N VAL A 15 43.31 -12.18 4.25
CA VAL A 15 42.18 -13.11 4.38
C VAL A 15 41.02 -12.47 5.17
N SER A 16 41.31 -11.48 6.02
CA SER A 16 40.29 -10.79 6.83
C SER A 16 39.52 -9.71 6.07
N LEU A 17 39.97 -9.31 4.89
CA LEU A 17 39.34 -8.27 4.06
C LEU A 17 38.35 -8.84 3.03
N ARG A 18 37.64 -9.94 3.36
CA ARG A 18 36.46 -10.27 2.58
C ARG A 18 35.37 -9.23 2.86
N ALA A 19 35.28 -8.23 1.99
CA ALA A 19 34.13 -7.32 1.99
C ALA A 19 32.87 -8.17 1.90
N LYS A 20 31.93 -7.93 2.83
CA LYS A 20 30.62 -8.56 2.80
C LYS A 20 30.00 -8.23 1.44
N GLU A 21 29.81 -9.22 0.58
CA GLU A 21 29.10 -9.00 -0.68
C GLU A 21 27.67 -8.63 -0.36
N TYR A 22 27.34 -7.36 -0.54
CA TYR A 22 25.94 -6.91 -0.47
C TYR A 22 25.22 -7.34 -1.75
N PRO A 23 23.94 -7.70 -1.67
CA PRO A 23 23.19 -8.05 -2.87
C PRO A 23 23.22 -6.87 -3.85
N LYS A 24 23.54 -7.14 -5.12
CA LYS A 24 23.62 -6.13 -6.18
C LYS A 24 22.28 -5.43 -6.43
N ARG A 25 21.19 -6.04 -6.00
CA ARG A 25 19.83 -5.52 -6.04
C ARG A 25 19.15 -5.84 -4.71
N GLU A 26 18.61 -4.83 -4.10
CA GLU A 26 17.79 -4.96 -2.88
C GLU A 26 16.55 -4.08 -3.01
N MET A 27 15.43 -4.53 -2.44
CA MET A 27 14.23 -3.73 -2.31
C MET A 27 14.34 -2.87 -1.06
N ARG A 28 14.32 -1.55 -1.24
CA ARG A 28 14.22 -0.56 -0.18
C ARG A 28 12.91 0.18 -0.37
N ALA A 29 11.90 -0.20 0.36
CA ALA A 29 10.54 0.30 0.18
C ALA A 29 10.03 1.00 1.43
N VAL A 30 9.20 2.02 1.23
CA VAL A 30 8.38 2.63 2.26
C VAL A 30 6.93 2.17 2.11
N TRP A 31 6.26 1.91 3.23
CA TRP A 31 4.84 1.61 3.26
C TRP A 31 4.03 2.88 3.43
N ILE A 32 2.91 2.98 2.71
CA ILE A 32 1.96 4.09 2.80
C ILE A 32 0.60 3.48 3.17
N ALA A 33 0.23 3.61 4.44
CA ALA A 33 -1.03 3.09 4.97
C ALA A 33 -2.12 4.15 4.90
N THR A 34 -3.28 3.78 4.36
CA THR A 34 -4.42 4.68 4.13
C THR A 34 -5.54 4.53 5.15
N VAL A 35 -5.66 3.34 5.76
CA VAL A 35 -6.70 3.09 6.77
C VAL A 35 -6.52 4.02 7.97
N GLU A 36 -7.62 4.58 8.44
CA GLU A 36 -7.63 5.53 9.57
C GLU A 36 -6.70 6.75 9.34
N ASN A 37 -6.39 7.04 8.07
CA ASN A 37 -5.52 8.15 7.68
C ASN A 37 -4.15 8.13 8.40
N ILE A 38 -3.56 6.92 8.55
CA ILE A 38 -2.29 6.74 9.27
C ILE A 38 -1.16 7.50 8.59
N ASP A 39 -0.97 7.31 7.28
CA ASP A 39 0.11 7.95 6.54
C ASP A 39 -0.42 8.89 5.45
N TRP A 40 -1.46 8.47 4.71
CA TRP A 40 -2.00 9.24 3.60
C TRP A 40 -3.46 8.84 3.25
N PRO A 41 -4.34 9.82 2.91
CA PRO A 41 -4.16 11.25 3.17
C PRO A 41 -4.17 11.51 4.69
N SER A 42 -3.55 12.60 5.15
CA SER A 42 -3.43 12.90 6.59
C SER A 42 -4.78 13.14 7.28
N THR A 43 -5.80 13.51 6.49
CA THR A 43 -7.19 13.65 6.92
C THR A 43 -8.13 13.54 5.72
N THR A 44 -9.38 13.15 5.99
CA THR A 44 -10.44 13.06 4.99
C THR A 44 -10.96 14.42 4.50
N GLN A 45 -10.52 15.53 5.09
CA GLN A 45 -10.98 16.89 4.76
C GLN A 45 -10.09 17.61 3.73
N LEU A 46 -9.06 16.95 3.24
CA LEU A 46 -8.15 17.54 2.26
C LEU A 46 -8.82 17.70 0.90
N THR A 47 -8.52 18.83 0.25
CA THR A 47 -8.83 19.01 -1.17
C THR A 47 -8.00 18.03 -2.03
N THR A 48 -8.44 17.79 -3.26
CA THR A 48 -7.70 16.97 -4.23
C THR A 48 -6.25 17.45 -4.39
N GLU A 49 -6.03 18.77 -4.46
CA GLU A 49 -4.68 19.29 -4.64
C GLU A 49 -3.81 19.11 -3.39
N GLN A 50 -4.40 19.22 -2.19
CA GLN A 50 -3.69 18.92 -0.94
C GLN A 50 -3.33 17.44 -0.84
N GLN A 51 -4.24 16.53 -1.18
CA GLN A 51 -3.97 15.09 -1.22
C GLN A 51 -2.80 14.76 -2.16
N LYS A 52 -2.80 15.36 -3.36
CA LYS A 52 -1.70 15.20 -4.32
C LYS A 52 -0.39 15.75 -3.79
N ALA A 53 -0.40 16.93 -3.18
CA ALA A 53 0.79 17.55 -2.61
C ALA A 53 1.40 16.72 -1.48
N GLU A 54 0.58 16.14 -0.60
CA GLU A 54 1.06 15.23 0.45
C GLU A 54 1.70 13.97 -0.16
N MET A 55 1.07 13.35 -1.16
CA MET A 55 1.63 12.17 -1.82
C MET A 55 2.98 12.51 -2.47
N ILE A 56 3.09 13.63 -3.16
CA ILE A 56 4.35 14.10 -3.76
C ILE A 56 5.43 14.26 -2.67
N ALA A 57 5.10 14.88 -1.53
CA ALA A 57 6.06 15.05 -0.44
C ALA A 57 6.56 13.72 0.12
N ILE A 58 5.67 12.72 0.27
CA ILE A 58 6.06 11.37 0.71
C ILE A 58 7.01 10.72 -0.32
N LEU A 59 6.71 10.85 -1.61
CA LEU A 59 7.52 10.24 -2.67
C LEU A 59 8.87 10.94 -2.83
N ASP A 60 8.93 12.26 -2.65
CA ASP A 60 10.18 13.03 -2.65
C ASP A 60 11.08 12.63 -1.48
N ALA A 61 10.51 12.50 -0.28
CA ALA A 61 11.22 12.00 0.88
C ALA A 61 11.73 10.55 0.67
N ALA A 62 10.89 9.67 0.11
CA ALA A 62 11.31 8.30 -0.22
C ALA A 62 12.52 8.30 -1.16
N LYS A 63 12.54 9.20 -2.16
CA LYS A 63 13.66 9.34 -3.09
C LYS A 63 14.91 9.89 -2.40
N GLU A 64 14.76 10.89 -1.53
CA GLU A 64 15.86 11.48 -0.75
C GLU A 64 16.55 10.43 0.14
N TYR A 65 15.77 9.54 0.76
CA TYR A 65 16.28 8.42 1.56
C TYR A 65 16.74 7.21 0.74
N ASN A 66 16.93 7.37 -0.58
CA ASN A 66 17.37 6.32 -1.50
C ASN A 66 16.48 5.07 -1.50
N MET A 67 15.19 5.22 -1.25
CA MET A 67 14.23 4.15 -1.50
C MET A 67 14.10 3.92 -3.00
N ASN A 68 13.76 2.70 -3.39
CA ASN A 68 13.55 2.32 -4.79
C ASN A 68 12.13 1.79 -5.06
N ALA A 69 11.31 1.68 -4.02
CA ALA A 69 9.93 1.25 -4.14
C ALA A 69 9.03 1.87 -3.06
N VAL A 70 7.73 1.89 -3.34
CA VAL A 70 6.67 2.17 -2.36
C VAL A 70 5.67 1.03 -2.33
N VAL A 71 5.13 0.73 -1.15
CA VAL A 71 4.03 -0.22 -0.96
C VAL A 71 2.79 0.58 -0.56
N PHE A 72 1.93 0.86 -1.53
CA PHE A 72 0.76 1.72 -1.34
C PHE A 72 -0.49 0.90 -1.05
N LYS A 73 -1.15 1.17 0.07
CA LYS A 73 -2.39 0.51 0.46
C LYS A 73 -3.57 1.13 -0.27
N ILE A 74 -4.09 0.41 -1.25
CA ILE A 74 -5.17 0.90 -2.14
C ILE A 74 -6.54 0.29 -1.86
N ARG A 75 -6.60 -0.76 -1.04
CA ARG A 75 -7.84 -1.47 -0.68
C ARG A 75 -7.84 -1.76 0.82
N PRO A 76 -8.24 -0.80 1.66
CA PRO A 76 -8.23 -0.98 3.11
C PRO A 76 -9.36 -1.85 3.65
N ASP A 77 -10.63 -1.65 3.25
CA ASP A 77 -11.82 -2.19 3.90
C ASP A 77 -12.91 -2.64 2.88
N ALA A 78 -12.56 -3.45 1.89
CA ALA A 78 -13.42 -3.81 0.76
C ALA A 78 -13.96 -2.58 0.02
N ASP A 79 -13.17 -1.55 -0.01
CA ASP A 79 -13.34 -0.28 -0.70
C ASP A 79 -12.02 0.07 -1.42
N ALA A 80 -12.02 1.06 -2.28
CA ALA A 80 -10.88 1.33 -3.16
C ALA A 80 -10.45 2.80 -3.13
N LEU A 81 -9.13 3.02 -3.27
CA LEU A 81 -8.54 4.33 -3.54
C LEU A 81 -8.18 4.46 -5.04
N TYR A 82 -8.99 3.88 -5.89
CA TYR A 82 -8.90 3.94 -7.35
C TYR A 82 -10.29 3.70 -7.94
N ALA A 83 -10.48 4.04 -9.20
CA ALA A 83 -11.73 3.76 -9.90
C ALA A 83 -11.98 2.25 -10.00
N SER A 84 -13.04 1.76 -9.35
CA SER A 84 -13.38 0.34 -9.31
C SER A 84 -14.86 0.13 -9.64
N GLU A 85 -15.14 -0.85 -10.50
CA GLU A 85 -16.51 -1.31 -10.75
C GLU A 85 -17.04 -2.26 -9.67
N LEU A 86 -16.13 -2.83 -8.86
CA LEU A 86 -16.44 -3.86 -7.87
C LEU A 86 -16.66 -3.31 -6.48
N GLU A 87 -16.00 -2.19 -6.15
CA GLU A 87 -15.90 -1.67 -4.79
C GLU A 87 -16.15 -0.17 -4.75
N PRO A 88 -16.80 0.36 -3.70
CA PRO A 88 -16.98 1.79 -3.53
C PRO A 88 -15.65 2.51 -3.27
N TRP A 89 -15.64 3.82 -3.49
CA TRP A 89 -14.54 4.68 -3.03
C TRP A 89 -14.38 4.59 -1.53
N SER A 90 -13.13 4.59 -1.06
CA SER A 90 -12.83 4.48 0.36
C SER A 90 -13.23 5.73 1.15
N GLU A 91 -13.80 5.53 2.33
CA GLU A 91 -14.11 6.62 3.27
C GLU A 91 -12.86 7.38 3.72
N TRP A 92 -11.73 6.70 3.76
CA TRP A 92 -10.45 7.31 4.17
C TRP A 92 -9.96 8.40 3.22
N LEU A 93 -10.50 8.44 2.00
CA LEU A 93 -10.14 9.44 1.00
C LEU A 93 -10.94 10.75 1.14
N THR A 94 -12.26 10.63 1.40
CA THR A 94 -13.19 11.78 1.35
C THR A 94 -14.08 11.91 2.58
N GLY A 95 -13.93 11.03 3.57
CA GLY A 95 -14.77 10.99 4.76
C GLY A 95 -16.12 10.29 4.56
N LYS A 96 -16.44 9.87 3.32
CA LYS A 96 -17.68 9.15 3.03
C LYS A 96 -17.42 8.05 2.01
N GLN A 97 -17.71 6.81 2.38
CA GLN A 97 -17.56 5.68 1.48
C GLN A 97 -18.49 5.81 0.27
N GLY A 98 -17.95 5.53 -0.92
CA GLY A 98 -18.65 5.67 -2.20
C GLY A 98 -18.55 7.06 -2.83
N LEU A 99 -17.99 8.06 -2.13
CA LEU A 99 -17.78 9.40 -2.67
C LEU A 99 -16.40 9.50 -3.32
N ALA A 100 -16.36 9.77 -4.63
CA ALA A 100 -15.12 10.06 -5.36
C ALA A 100 -14.51 11.40 -4.93
N PRO A 101 -13.19 11.61 -5.12
CA PRO A 101 -12.56 12.91 -4.94
C PRO A 101 -13.18 13.98 -5.87
N ASN A 102 -13.24 15.20 -5.40
CA ASN A 102 -13.71 16.36 -6.19
C ASN A 102 -12.78 17.56 -5.99
N PRO A 103 -12.13 18.09 -7.05
CA PRO A 103 -12.11 17.59 -8.44
C PRO A 103 -11.64 16.14 -8.56
N TYR A 104 -12.21 15.42 -9.54
CA TYR A 104 -11.92 13.99 -9.73
C TYR A 104 -10.44 13.76 -10.10
N TYR A 105 -9.85 12.74 -9.49
CA TYR A 105 -8.61 12.10 -9.91
C TYR A 105 -8.61 10.64 -9.42
N ASP A 106 -7.76 9.82 -10.00
CA ASP A 106 -7.51 8.47 -9.51
C ASP A 106 -6.22 8.47 -8.69
N PRO A 107 -6.28 8.27 -7.35
CA PRO A 107 -5.11 8.28 -6.48
C PRO A 107 -4.05 7.24 -6.85
N LEU A 108 -4.46 6.04 -7.27
CA LEU A 108 -3.51 4.99 -7.67
C LEU A 108 -2.78 5.36 -8.94
N GLN A 109 -3.51 5.81 -9.97
CA GLN A 109 -2.90 6.23 -11.23
C GLN A 109 -1.94 7.41 -11.01
N PHE A 110 -2.38 8.40 -10.23
CA PHE A 110 -1.54 9.55 -9.86
C PHE A 110 -0.25 9.11 -9.17
N THR A 111 -0.35 8.21 -8.18
CA THR A 111 0.82 7.71 -7.45
C THR A 111 1.79 6.96 -8.37
N ILE A 112 1.27 6.15 -9.31
CA ILE A 112 2.10 5.44 -10.29
C ILE A 112 2.85 6.42 -11.18
N ASP A 113 2.18 7.45 -11.68
CA ASP A 113 2.79 8.45 -12.56
C ASP A 113 3.87 9.26 -11.83
N GLU A 114 3.62 9.66 -10.58
CA GLU A 114 4.59 10.37 -9.75
C GLU A 114 5.79 9.48 -9.35
N CYS A 115 5.56 8.19 -9.09
CA CYS A 115 6.62 7.23 -8.83
C CYS A 115 7.52 7.02 -10.06
N ARG A 116 6.93 6.91 -11.26
CA ARG A 116 7.68 6.79 -12.53
C ARG A 116 8.63 7.96 -12.74
N LYS A 117 8.19 9.18 -12.47
CA LYS A 117 9.03 10.39 -12.58
C LYS A 117 10.26 10.33 -11.68
N ARG A 118 10.18 9.61 -10.57
CA ARG A 118 11.23 9.47 -9.55
C ARG A 118 12.05 8.17 -9.66
N GLY A 119 11.68 7.28 -10.59
CA GLY A 119 12.29 5.96 -10.71
C GLY A 119 12.02 5.08 -9.48
N LEU A 120 10.80 5.17 -8.91
CA LEU A 120 10.31 4.33 -7.83
C LEU A 120 9.37 3.26 -8.38
N ASP A 121 9.57 2.01 -7.95
CA ASP A 121 8.62 0.94 -8.22
C ASP A 121 7.39 1.05 -7.32
N VAL A 122 6.21 0.71 -7.85
CA VAL A 122 4.96 0.73 -7.08
C VAL A 122 4.50 -0.70 -6.82
N HIS A 123 4.37 -1.05 -5.56
CA HIS A 123 3.70 -2.24 -5.09
C HIS A 123 2.39 -1.86 -4.42
N VAL A 124 1.33 -2.61 -4.66
CA VAL A 124 0.04 -2.35 -4.05
C VAL A 124 -0.21 -3.29 -2.89
N TRP A 125 -0.80 -2.74 -1.82
CA TRP A 125 -1.25 -3.51 -0.67
C TRP A 125 -2.77 -3.59 -0.66
N LEU A 126 -3.29 -4.80 -0.69
CA LEU A 126 -4.71 -5.11 -0.63
C LEU A 126 -4.99 -5.89 0.67
N ASN A 127 -6.02 -5.49 1.43
CA ASN A 127 -6.54 -6.31 2.51
C ASN A 127 -7.62 -7.26 1.95
N PRO A 128 -7.34 -8.55 1.80
CA PRO A 128 -8.29 -9.44 1.15
C PRO A 128 -9.55 -9.70 1.98
N TYR A 129 -9.44 -9.77 3.30
CA TYR A 129 -10.53 -10.27 4.13
C TYR A 129 -11.19 -9.24 5.02
N ARG A 130 -10.57 -8.09 5.29
CA ARG A 130 -11.23 -7.06 6.07
C ARG A 130 -12.27 -6.32 5.22
N ALA A 131 -13.51 -6.25 5.72
CA ALA A 131 -14.61 -5.57 5.07
C ALA A 131 -14.96 -4.24 5.77
N ILE A 132 -14.90 -4.20 7.09
CA ILE A 132 -15.17 -2.98 7.88
C ILE A 132 -14.19 -2.92 9.04
N GLN A 133 -13.50 -1.78 9.20
CA GLN A 133 -12.56 -1.55 10.29
C GLN A 133 -13.27 -1.29 11.61
N ASN A 134 -14.37 -0.54 11.60
CA ASN A 134 -15.12 -0.22 12.81
C ASN A 134 -16.61 0.01 12.49
N ILE A 135 -17.46 -0.92 12.94
CA ILE A 135 -18.93 -0.88 12.70
C ILE A 135 -19.64 0.28 13.38
N ASP A 136 -19.03 0.89 14.41
CA ASP A 136 -19.62 2.03 15.11
C ASP A 136 -19.34 3.36 14.38
N LYS A 137 -18.37 3.38 13.47
CA LYS A 137 -17.90 4.58 12.77
C LYS A 137 -18.19 4.56 11.28
N THR A 138 -17.94 3.42 10.63
CA THR A 138 -18.09 3.26 9.19
C THR A 138 -19.56 3.06 8.81
N ILE A 139 -20.06 3.92 7.92
CA ILE A 139 -21.37 3.73 7.26
C ILE A 139 -21.09 3.19 5.85
N PRO A 140 -21.30 1.88 5.62
CA PRO A 140 -21.00 1.28 4.32
C PRO A 140 -21.87 1.88 3.21
N ALA A 141 -21.27 2.16 2.06
CA ALA A 141 -21.99 2.59 0.86
C ALA A 141 -23.01 1.51 0.42
N PRO A 142 -24.11 1.88 -0.25
CA PRO A 142 -25.14 0.92 -0.68
C PRO A 142 -24.60 -0.27 -1.48
N ASN A 143 -23.59 -0.05 -2.32
CA ASN A 143 -22.93 -1.08 -3.12
C ASN A 143 -21.78 -1.79 -2.40
N HIS A 144 -21.50 -1.45 -1.14
CA HIS A 144 -20.48 -2.13 -0.37
C HIS A 144 -20.89 -3.58 -0.08
N VAL A 145 -19.93 -4.50 -0.14
CA VAL A 145 -20.20 -5.94 0.00
C VAL A 145 -20.84 -6.35 1.32
N ALA A 146 -20.60 -5.62 2.41
CA ALA A 146 -21.27 -5.90 3.69
C ALA A 146 -22.78 -5.63 3.64
N ASN A 147 -23.26 -4.80 2.70
CA ASN A 147 -24.68 -4.54 2.46
C ASN A 147 -25.25 -5.48 1.40
N THR A 148 -24.48 -5.78 0.34
CA THR A 148 -24.96 -6.61 -0.77
C THR A 148 -24.86 -8.11 -0.48
N HIS A 149 -23.95 -8.52 0.41
CA HIS A 149 -23.70 -9.90 0.80
C HIS A 149 -23.43 -10.02 2.30
N PRO A 150 -24.40 -9.68 3.17
CA PRO A 150 -24.21 -9.77 4.62
C PRO A 150 -23.90 -11.19 5.08
N GLU A 151 -24.37 -12.20 4.35
CA GLU A 151 -24.12 -13.62 4.62
C GLU A 151 -22.65 -14.04 4.44
N TRP A 152 -21.83 -13.19 3.83
CA TRP A 152 -20.38 -13.45 3.68
C TRP A 152 -19.55 -12.91 4.84
N MET A 153 -20.21 -12.23 5.80
CA MET A 153 -19.53 -11.48 6.84
C MET A 153 -19.46 -12.24 8.15
N LEU A 154 -18.26 -12.28 8.71
CA LEU A 154 -17.99 -12.63 10.09
C LEU A 154 -17.77 -11.35 10.90
N THR A 155 -18.43 -11.21 12.06
CA THR A 155 -18.20 -10.09 12.96
C THR A 155 -17.28 -10.53 14.09
N TYR A 156 -16.18 -9.79 14.27
CA TYR A 156 -15.25 -10.01 15.36
C TYR A 156 -14.98 -8.70 16.09
N GLY A 157 -15.54 -8.56 17.29
CA GLY A 157 -15.56 -7.29 18.01
C GLY A 157 -16.27 -6.21 17.19
N LYS A 158 -15.57 -5.11 16.91
CA LYS A 158 -16.08 -3.99 16.11
C LYS A 158 -15.74 -4.09 14.61
N LYS A 159 -15.19 -5.20 14.18
CA LYS A 159 -14.73 -5.39 12.79
C LYS A 159 -15.58 -6.42 12.06
N LYS A 160 -15.74 -6.21 10.75
CA LYS A 160 -16.30 -7.24 9.85
C LYS A 160 -15.23 -7.76 8.91
N TYR A 161 -15.23 -9.07 8.75
CA TYR A 161 -14.33 -9.80 7.85
C TYR A 161 -15.14 -10.68 6.91
N PHE A 162 -14.61 -10.90 5.73
CA PHE A 162 -15.12 -11.96 4.86
C PHE A 162 -14.82 -13.34 5.44
N ASP A 163 -15.75 -14.27 5.30
CA ASP A 163 -15.53 -15.68 5.59
C ASP A 163 -14.71 -16.32 4.44
N PRO A 164 -13.44 -16.69 4.66
CA PRO A 164 -12.61 -17.33 3.63
C PRO A 164 -13.08 -18.74 3.27
N GLY A 165 -13.94 -19.35 4.08
CA GLY A 165 -14.56 -20.65 3.82
C GLY A 165 -15.53 -20.62 2.64
N ILE A 166 -16.12 -19.46 2.34
CA ILE A 166 -17.12 -19.30 1.28
C ILE A 166 -16.44 -19.24 -0.09
N PRO A 167 -16.76 -20.13 -1.04
CA PRO A 167 -16.14 -20.15 -2.37
C PRO A 167 -16.37 -18.87 -3.19
N ALA A 168 -17.51 -18.22 -3.02
CA ALA A 168 -17.84 -16.95 -3.69
C ALA A 168 -16.92 -15.81 -3.22
N VAL A 169 -16.58 -15.76 -1.93
CA VAL A 169 -15.62 -14.81 -1.35
C VAL A 169 -14.24 -14.98 -2.00
N ARG A 170 -13.75 -16.19 -2.11
CA ARG A 170 -12.45 -16.46 -2.76
C ARG A 170 -12.41 -16.01 -4.22
N ARG A 171 -13.50 -16.26 -4.98
CA ARG A 171 -13.59 -15.79 -6.38
C ARG A 171 -13.59 -14.28 -6.47
N ARG A 172 -14.34 -13.60 -5.59
CA ARG A 172 -14.36 -12.13 -5.55
C ARG A 172 -12.97 -11.54 -5.31
N HIS A 173 -12.17 -12.11 -4.40
CA HIS A 173 -10.82 -11.62 -4.14
C HIS A 173 -9.90 -11.77 -5.34
N ASN A 174 -10.00 -12.86 -6.07
CA ASN A 174 -9.23 -13.02 -7.30
C ASN A 174 -9.57 -11.93 -8.34
N SER A 175 -10.85 -11.54 -8.44
CA SER A 175 -11.29 -10.45 -9.33
C SER A 175 -10.84 -9.07 -8.82
N SER A 176 -10.95 -8.80 -7.50
CA SER A 176 -10.53 -7.52 -6.89
C SER A 176 -9.01 -7.31 -6.94
N SER A 177 -8.22 -8.39 -6.95
CA SER A 177 -6.76 -8.30 -7.06
C SER A 177 -6.26 -7.99 -8.49
N THR A 178 -7.15 -8.05 -9.49
CA THR A 178 -6.82 -7.69 -10.87
C THR A 178 -7.08 -6.19 -11.09
N VAL A 179 -6.18 -5.36 -10.61
CA VAL A 179 -6.22 -3.92 -10.91
C VAL A 179 -5.68 -3.72 -12.32
N ARG A 180 -6.54 -3.35 -13.27
CA ARG A 180 -6.12 -2.97 -14.62
C ARG A 180 -5.69 -1.51 -14.59
N ILE A 181 -4.39 -1.27 -14.70
CA ILE A 181 -3.84 0.06 -14.89
C ILE A 181 -3.85 0.32 -16.39
N ALA A 182 -4.53 1.39 -16.82
CA ALA A 182 -4.44 1.84 -18.21
C ALA A 182 -2.97 2.20 -18.51
N LYS A 183 -2.47 1.71 -19.66
CA LYS A 183 -1.11 2.00 -20.13
C LYS A 183 -1.03 3.41 -20.70
#